data_7497c546f7a68542a53d1e61998a98d7
#
_entry.id   7497c546f7a68542a53d1e61998a98d7
#
_cell.length_a   1.000
_cell.length_b   1.000
_cell.length_c   1.000
_cell.angle_alpha   90.00
_cell.angle_beta   90.00
_cell.angle_gamma   90.00
#
_symmetry.space_group_name_H-M   'P 1'
#
loop_
_entity.id
_entity.type
_entity.pdbx_description
1 polymer ?
#
loop_
_entity_poly.entity_id
_entity_poly.type
_entity_poly.pdbx_seq_one_letter_code
_entity_poly.pdbx_strand_id
1 'polypeptide(L)'
;MRMIKALLAALAALVWTFASPALAESRLFSDDAPLQMTITAPFRDLLRTAKTKPVPYPATLAVTDGAAPAQTLAIQIKARGLTRRTGGYCDFPPLQLAFGDKASVHGTVFKGQRKLKLVTYCRDFNDFEQRIMLEYLAYRLYNVITPVSYRVRAAEVTYRKDAGDAGTTRFGYVIEEIDDVADRNHSKRLTFASKAVTAAQFDQHAAARAGLFEFMIGNLDWDFEAGPAGAECCHNARFVAARDTQPLSGVVPIPYDFDYSGFVDSPYAGAPIGLPVDNVTQRLYRGYCASNGEMPSVVAEYRAHRAEMMAVIDNDPRLNPKFRAKTDHFMDSFFALLDDPARVQSQIIKPCRVGIADSGRR
;
A
#
# COMPACT_ATOMS: atom_id res chain seq x y z
N MET A 1 -30.31 -51.98 57.86
CA MET A 1 -30.42 -51.97 56.38
C MET A 1 -31.14 -50.70 55.98
N ARG A 2 -30.43 -49.69 55.55
CA ARG A 2 -30.99 -48.48 54.89
C ARG A 2 -30.03 -48.08 53.78
N MET A 3 -30.51 -48.21 52.55
CA MET A 3 -29.80 -47.78 51.32
C MET A 3 -29.84 -46.28 51.18
N ILE A 4 -28.70 -45.66 51.08
CA ILE A 4 -28.55 -44.24 50.75
C ILE A 4 -28.32 -44.17 49.24
N LYS A 5 -29.28 -43.58 48.54
CA LYS A 5 -29.16 -43.25 47.11
C LYS A 5 -28.41 -41.91 46.96
N ALA A 6 -27.24 -41.96 46.33
CA ALA A 6 -26.52 -40.76 45.96
C ALA A 6 -27.07 -40.24 44.62
N LEU A 7 -27.56 -39.00 44.61
CA LEU A 7 -27.89 -38.21 43.42
C LEU A 7 -26.62 -37.53 42.90
N LEU A 8 -26.14 -37.91 41.72
CA LEU A 8 -25.14 -37.17 40.96
C LEU A 8 -25.87 -36.12 40.12
N ALA A 9 -25.76 -34.84 40.50
CA ALA A 9 -26.18 -33.73 39.70
C ALA A 9 -25.06 -33.35 38.70
N ALA A 10 -25.25 -33.60 37.42
CA ALA A 10 -24.34 -33.15 36.36
C ALA A 10 -24.64 -31.67 36.04
N LEU A 11 -23.75 -30.75 36.38
CA LEU A 11 -23.75 -29.37 35.94
C LEU A 11 -23.18 -29.34 34.50
N ALA A 12 -24.05 -29.20 33.50
CA ALA A 12 -23.66 -28.87 32.13
C ALA A 12 -23.34 -27.37 32.09
N ALA A 13 -22.07 -26.98 32.08
CA ALA A 13 -21.66 -25.63 31.81
C ALA A 13 -21.84 -25.33 30.33
N LEU A 14 -22.84 -24.54 29.98
CA LEU A 14 -23.04 -23.99 28.64
C LEU A 14 -21.97 -22.92 28.42
N VAL A 15 -20.90 -23.26 27.71
CA VAL A 15 -19.91 -22.30 27.21
C VAL A 15 -20.53 -21.58 26.01
N TRP A 16 -21.07 -20.40 26.21
CA TRP A 16 -21.45 -19.50 25.16
C TRP A 16 -20.18 -18.92 24.53
N THR A 17 -19.74 -19.51 23.43
CA THR A 17 -18.73 -18.87 22.57
C THR A 17 -19.39 -17.68 21.88
N PHE A 18 -19.15 -16.48 22.43
CA PHE A 18 -19.42 -15.25 21.69
C PHE A 18 -18.48 -15.21 20.50
N ALA A 19 -18.93 -15.71 19.35
CA ALA A 19 -18.30 -15.40 18.09
C ALA A 19 -18.43 -13.88 17.89
N SER A 20 -17.37 -13.13 18.15
CA SER A 20 -17.30 -11.75 17.72
C SER A 20 -17.60 -11.72 16.21
N PRO A 21 -18.49 -10.85 15.72
CA PRO A 21 -18.69 -10.72 14.29
C PRO A 21 -17.35 -10.31 13.70
N ALA A 22 -16.69 -11.22 13.00
CA ALA A 22 -15.57 -10.88 12.17
C ALA A 22 -16.10 -9.81 11.20
N LEU A 23 -15.56 -8.60 11.29
CA LEU A 23 -15.85 -7.55 10.30
C LEU A 23 -15.56 -8.20 8.95
N ALA A 24 -16.57 -8.27 8.10
CA ALA A 24 -16.47 -8.97 6.83
C ALA A 24 -15.37 -8.29 6.01
N GLU A 25 -14.23 -8.95 5.94
CA GLU A 25 -13.10 -8.53 5.12
C GLU A 25 -13.57 -8.23 3.71
N SER A 26 -13.10 -7.15 3.11
CA SER A 26 -13.45 -6.83 1.73
C SER A 26 -13.08 -8.00 0.84
N ARG A 27 -14.07 -8.64 0.20
CA ARG A 27 -13.87 -9.76 -0.70
C ARG A 27 -12.84 -9.44 -1.80
N LEU A 28 -12.75 -8.17 -2.18
CA LEU A 28 -11.81 -7.69 -3.18
C LEU A 28 -10.35 -7.99 -2.83
N PHE A 29 -9.95 -7.89 -1.56
CA PHE A 29 -8.57 -8.04 -1.10
C PHE A 29 -8.32 -9.31 -0.28
N SER A 30 -9.26 -10.27 -0.27
CA SER A 30 -9.11 -11.57 0.38
C SER A 30 -8.50 -12.64 -0.52
N ASP A 31 -8.32 -12.35 -1.81
CA ASP A 31 -7.77 -13.25 -2.81
C ASP A 31 -6.64 -12.56 -3.59
N ASP A 32 -5.59 -13.30 -3.90
CA ASP A 32 -4.41 -12.84 -4.64
C ASP A 32 -4.51 -13.07 -6.15
N ALA A 33 -5.50 -13.87 -6.59
CA ALA A 33 -5.69 -14.14 -8.02
C ALA A 33 -6.00 -12.84 -8.78
N PRO A 34 -5.35 -12.58 -9.93
CA PRO A 34 -5.58 -11.36 -10.69
C PRO A 34 -7.03 -11.23 -11.17
N LEU A 35 -7.58 -10.03 -11.04
CA LEU A 35 -8.87 -9.70 -11.65
C LEU A 35 -8.73 -9.57 -13.18
N GLN A 36 -9.70 -10.11 -13.91
CA GLN A 36 -9.85 -9.82 -15.33
C GLN A 36 -10.82 -8.65 -15.47
N MET A 37 -10.32 -7.49 -15.93
CA MET A 37 -11.10 -6.26 -16.00
C MET A 37 -11.14 -5.74 -17.45
N THR A 38 -12.31 -5.31 -17.91
CA THR A 38 -12.43 -4.54 -19.15
C THR A 38 -13.10 -3.21 -18.85
N ILE A 39 -12.42 -2.11 -19.14
CA ILE A 39 -12.95 -0.75 -18.98
C ILE A 39 -13.22 -0.19 -20.37
N THR A 40 -14.50 0.09 -20.66
CA THR A 40 -14.91 0.78 -21.89
C THR A 40 -15.27 2.22 -21.57
N ALA A 41 -14.54 3.18 -22.16
CA ALA A 41 -14.66 4.59 -21.81
C ALA A 41 -14.15 5.52 -22.94
N PRO A 42 -14.54 6.82 -22.96
CA PRO A 42 -14.00 7.81 -23.89
C PRO A 42 -12.57 8.23 -23.50
N PHE A 43 -11.60 7.32 -23.57
CA PHE A 43 -10.22 7.55 -23.13
C PHE A 43 -9.55 8.73 -23.80
N ARG A 44 -9.86 9.01 -25.08
CA ARG A 44 -9.35 10.19 -25.78
C ARG A 44 -9.68 11.49 -25.04
N ASP A 45 -10.94 11.63 -24.56
CA ASP A 45 -11.39 12.81 -23.84
C ASP A 45 -10.83 12.86 -22.44
N LEU A 46 -10.77 11.71 -21.73
CA LEU A 46 -10.14 11.60 -20.45
C LEU A 46 -8.67 12.05 -20.51
N LEU A 47 -7.90 11.58 -21.48
CA LEU A 47 -6.47 11.93 -21.62
C LEU A 47 -6.28 13.40 -21.98
N ARG A 48 -7.17 13.98 -22.77
CA ARG A 48 -7.16 15.41 -23.12
C ARG A 48 -7.28 16.30 -21.88
N THR A 49 -8.15 15.94 -20.93
CA THR A 49 -8.38 16.71 -19.70
C THR A 49 -7.46 16.32 -18.55
N ALA A 50 -6.81 15.15 -18.62
CA ALA A 50 -5.99 14.60 -17.55
C ALA A 50 -4.91 15.55 -17.06
N LYS A 51 -4.20 16.22 -17.99
CA LYS A 51 -3.04 17.07 -17.65
C LYS A 51 -3.40 18.37 -16.98
N THR A 52 -4.57 18.93 -17.27
CA THR A 52 -5.00 20.26 -16.77
C THR A 52 -6.01 20.15 -15.65
N LYS A 53 -7.24 19.77 -15.96
CA LYS A 53 -8.36 19.66 -15.02
C LYS A 53 -9.03 18.31 -15.18
N PRO A 54 -8.58 17.25 -14.48
CA PRO A 54 -9.19 15.93 -14.62
C PRO A 54 -10.64 15.96 -14.12
N VAL A 55 -11.55 15.53 -14.98
CA VAL A 55 -12.98 15.39 -14.69
C VAL A 55 -13.40 13.93 -14.76
N PRO A 56 -14.50 13.51 -14.10
CA PRO A 56 -15.02 12.17 -14.24
C PRO A 56 -15.67 11.97 -15.62
N TYR A 57 -15.54 10.76 -16.16
CA TYR A 57 -16.17 10.30 -17.40
C TYR A 57 -16.96 9.03 -17.14
N PRO A 58 -18.15 8.85 -17.75
CA PRO A 58 -18.91 7.61 -17.67
C PRO A 58 -18.11 6.48 -18.33
N ALA A 59 -18.15 5.30 -17.73
CA ALA A 59 -17.51 4.10 -18.22
C ALA A 59 -18.32 2.85 -17.87
N THR A 60 -18.08 1.78 -18.62
CA THR A 60 -18.54 0.43 -18.27
C THR A 60 -17.33 -0.38 -17.81
N LEU A 61 -17.49 -1.04 -16.66
CA LEU A 61 -16.50 -1.99 -16.13
C LEU A 61 -17.09 -3.39 -16.21
N ALA A 62 -16.51 -4.25 -17.05
CA ALA A 62 -16.73 -5.69 -16.96
C ALA A 62 -15.61 -6.30 -16.12
N VAL A 63 -15.97 -7.19 -15.18
CA VAL A 63 -15.02 -7.84 -14.29
C VAL A 63 -15.34 -9.31 -14.15
N THR A 64 -14.29 -10.15 -14.15
CA THR A 64 -14.34 -11.56 -13.79
C THR A 64 -13.39 -11.81 -12.64
N ASP A 65 -13.89 -12.49 -11.60
CA ASP A 65 -13.16 -12.87 -10.40
C ASP A 65 -13.03 -14.38 -10.34
N GLY A 66 -11.87 -14.90 -10.74
CA GLY A 66 -11.63 -16.33 -10.86
C GLY A 66 -12.63 -17.01 -11.81
N ALA A 67 -13.29 -18.05 -11.34
CA ALA A 67 -14.31 -18.79 -12.10
C ALA A 67 -15.73 -18.16 -12.02
N ALA A 68 -15.90 -17.04 -11.33
CA ALA A 68 -17.20 -16.38 -11.22
C ALA A 68 -17.67 -15.84 -12.60
N PRO A 69 -18.99 -15.81 -12.87
CA PRO A 69 -19.50 -15.17 -14.09
C PRO A 69 -19.08 -13.71 -14.20
N ALA A 70 -18.80 -13.28 -15.42
CA ALA A 70 -18.49 -11.89 -15.69
C ALA A 70 -19.64 -10.97 -15.26
N GLN A 71 -19.31 -9.89 -14.58
CA GLN A 71 -20.24 -8.88 -14.09
C GLN A 71 -19.94 -7.54 -14.77
N THR A 72 -20.98 -6.81 -15.12
CA THR A 72 -20.87 -5.50 -15.78
C THR A 72 -21.48 -4.41 -14.91
N LEU A 73 -20.70 -3.35 -14.69
CA LEU A 73 -21.04 -2.22 -13.84
C LEU A 73 -20.93 -0.91 -14.61
N ALA A 74 -21.91 -0.02 -14.43
CA ALA A 74 -21.77 1.37 -14.82
C ALA A 74 -20.96 2.10 -13.74
N ILE A 75 -19.87 2.75 -14.13
CA ILE A 75 -18.96 3.47 -13.23
C ILE A 75 -18.62 4.86 -13.79
N GLN A 76 -17.97 5.66 -12.96
CA GLN A 76 -17.26 6.85 -13.41
C GLN A 76 -15.75 6.59 -13.28
N ILE A 77 -14.97 7.04 -14.27
CA ILE A 77 -13.51 7.01 -14.19
C ILE A 77 -12.95 8.42 -14.26
N LYS A 78 -11.85 8.66 -13.54
CA LYS A 78 -11.16 9.95 -13.51
C LYS A 78 -9.67 9.74 -13.45
N ALA A 79 -8.90 10.50 -14.26
CA ALA A 79 -7.44 10.52 -14.13
C ALA A 79 -7.02 11.06 -12.75
N ARG A 80 -6.06 10.38 -12.10
CA ARG A 80 -5.55 10.74 -10.76
C ARG A 80 -4.02 10.81 -10.73
N GLY A 81 -3.49 11.09 -9.54
CA GLY A 81 -2.07 11.34 -9.30
C GLY A 81 -1.66 12.73 -9.77
N LEU A 82 -0.44 13.13 -9.43
CA LEU A 82 0.15 14.38 -9.88
C LEU A 82 1.25 14.11 -10.91
N THR A 83 2.35 13.51 -10.52
CA THR A 83 3.54 13.28 -11.35
C THR A 83 3.24 12.48 -12.61
N ARG A 84 2.62 11.32 -12.49
CA ARG A 84 2.25 10.47 -13.63
C ARG A 84 1.22 11.11 -14.57
N ARG A 85 0.44 12.08 -14.09
CA ARG A 85 -0.58 12.78 -14.84
C ARG A 85 -0.06 14.04 -15.54
N THR A 86 0.80 14.81 -14.89
CA THR A 86 1.22 16.15 -15.33
C THR A 86 2.66 16.22 -15.82
N GLY A 87 3.54 15.35 -15.33
CA GLY A 87 4.98 15.40 -15.59
C GLY A 87 5.42 14.98 -16.99
N GLY A 88 4.51 14.57 -17.87
CA GLY A 88 4.86 14.12 -19.23
C GLY A 88 5.55 12.75 -19.29
N TYR A 89 5.65 12.06 -18.15
CA TYR A 89 6.30 10.75 -18.08
C TYR A 89 5.38 9.60 -18.47
N CYS A 90 4.07 9.72 -18.23
CA CYS A 90 3.09 8.71 -18.59
C CYS A 90 2.17 9.21 -19.70
N ASP A 91 1.93 8.36 -20.68
CA ASP A 91 0.93 8.57 -21.73
C ASP A 91 -0.47 8.20 -21.23
N PHE A 92 -0.52 7.30 -20.23
CA PHE A 92 -1.76 6.86 -19.61
C PHE A 92 -1.65 6.98 -18.08
N PRO A 93 -2.39 7.91 -17.44
CA PRO A 93 -2.30 8.17 -16.01
C PRO A 93 -3.05 7.11 -15.20
N PRO A 94 -2.73 6.92 -13.90
CA PRO A 94 -3.55 6.16 -12.98
C PRO A 94 -4.99 6.67 -12.95
N LEU A 95 -5.94 5.77 -12.67
CA LEU A 95 -7.36 6.06 -12.66
C LEU A 95 -7.95 5.96 -11.24
N GLN A 96 -8.94 6.78 -10.98
CA GLN A 96 -9.92 6.56 -9.93
C GLN A 96 -11.16 5.94 -10.56
N LEU A 97 -11.56 4.78 -10.07
CA LEU A 97 -12.85 4.17 -10.37
C LEU A 97 -13.83 4.64 -9.29
N ALA A 98 -14.98 5.16 -9.67
CA ALA A 98 -16.04 5.53 -8.74
C ALA A 98 -17.29 4.74 -9.09
N PHE A 99 -17.76 3.98 -8.13
CA PHE A 99 -18.98 3.20 -8.22
C PHE A 99 -20.16 4.09 -7.82
N GLY A 100 -21.33 3.78 -8.31
CA GLY A 100 -22.56 4.49 -7.95
C GLY A 100 -22.95 4.32 -6.47
N ASP A 101 -24.17 3.98 -6.21
CA ASP A 101 -24.63 3.65 -4.86
C ASP A 101 -24.13 2.24 -4.42
N LYS A 102 -24.33 1.92 -3.12
CA LYS A 102 -23.94 0.60 -2.58
C LYS A 102 -24.69 -0.56 -3.24
N ALA A 103 -25.89 -0.31 -3.80
CA ALA A 103 -26.69 -1.33 -4.46
C ALA A 103 -26.04 -1.75 -5.78
N SER A 104 -25.39 -0.83 -6.51
CA SER A 104 -24.74 -1.08 -7.79
C SER A 104 -23.60 -2.11 -7.70
N VAL A 105 -22.94 -2.22 -6.54
CA VAL A 105 -21.82 -3.16 -6.30
C VAL A 105 -22.23 -4.36 -5.46
N HIS A 106 -23.51 -4.43 -5.02
CA HIS A 106 -23.99 -5.56 -4.23
C HIS A 106 -23.95 -6.85 -5.05
N GLY A 107 -23.36 -7.90 -4.47
CA GLY A 107 -23.21 -9.18 -5.17
C GLY A 107 -21.96 -9.27 -6.08
N THR A 108 -21.18 -8.18 -6.20
CA THR A 108 -19.93 -8.18 -6.95
C THR A 108 -18.72 -8.29 -6.02
N VAL A 109 -17.53 -8.49 -6.60
CA VAL A 109 -16.24 -8.43 -5.87
C VAL A 109 -16.00 -7.06 -5.25
N PHE A 110 -16.63 -6.00 -5.78
CA PHE A 110 -16.51 -4.62 -5.29
C PHE A 110 -17.52 -4.26 -4.19
N LYS A 111 -18.19 -5.25 -3.60
CA LYS A 111 -19.15 -5.00 -2.51
C LYS A 111 -18.52 -4.13 -1.41
N GLY A 112 -19.18 -3.04 -1.07
CA GLY A 112 -18.72 -2.08 -0.07
C GLY A 112 -17.86 -0.95 -0.62
N GLN A 113 -17.27 -1.10 -1.80
CA GLN A 113 -16.43 -0.08 -2.40
C GLN A 113 -17.27 1.07 -2.99
N ARG A 114 -16.88 2.31 -2.70
CA ARG A 114 -17.44 3.50 -3.35
C ARG A 114 -16.53 4.06 -4.41
N LYS A 115 -15.22 3.91 -4.20
CA LYS A 115 -14.16 4.32 -5.12
C LYS A 115 -12.96 3.40 -4.93
N LEU A 116 -12.15 3.26 -5.97
CA LEU A 116 -10.89 2.54 -5.93
C LEU A 116 -9.83 3.28 -6.74
N LYS A 117 -8.60 3.15 -6.32
CA LYS A 117 -7.44 3.59 -7.09
C LYS A 117 -7.00 2.42 -7.95
N LEU A 118 -6.95 2.64 -9.27
CA LEU A 118 -6.35 1.72 -10.23
C LEU A 118 -5.02 2.31 -10.69
N VAL A 119 -3.93 1.61 -10.41
CA VAL A 119 -2.63 1.90 -11.00
C VAL A 119 -2.54 1.25 -12.37
N THR A 120 -2.21 2.03 -13.38
CA THR A 120 -2.22 1.66 -14.79
C THR A 120 -0.81 1.55 -15.35
N TYR A 121 -0.68 1.09 -16.57
CA TYR A 121 0.60 0.75 -17.21
C TYR A 121 1.55 1.95 -17.50
N CYS A 122 1.14 3.20 -17.35
CA CYS A 122 1.91 4.42 -17.58
C CYS A 122 2.32 4.64 -19.06
N ARG A 123 3.15 3.76 -19.62
CA ARG A 123 3.56 3.75 -21.04
C ARG A 123 3.47 2.35 -21.61
N ASP A 124 3.28 2.27 -22.93
CA ASP A 124 3.16 1.02 -23.66
C ASP A 124 4.53 0.42 -24.01
N PHE A 125 5.38 0.22 -22.99
CA PHE A 125 6.68 -0.44 -23.07
C PHE A 125 6.81 -1.49 -21.97
N ASN A 126 7.35 -2.66 -22.28
CA ASN A 126 7.49 -3.75 -21.32
C ASN A 126 8.22 -3.34 -20.04
N ASP A 127 9.27 -2.52 -20.13
CA ASP A 127 10.01 -2.06 -18.95
C ASP A 127 9.16 -1.18 -18.00
N PHE A 128 8.18 -0.42 -18.51
CA PHE A 128 7.25 0.33 -17.66
C PHE A 128 6.28 -0.58 -16.96
N GLU A 129 5.75 -1.59 -17.61
CA GLU A 129 4.86 -2.58 -16.99
C GLU A 129 5.57 -3.34 -15.87
N GLN A 130 6.85 -3.71 -16.06
CA GLN A 130 7.66 -4.33 -15.01
C GLN A 130 7.84 -3.40 -13.79
N ARG A 131 7.94 -2.09 -13.98
CA ARG A 131 8.02 -1.12 -12.88
C ARG A 131 6.70 -0.98 -12.13
N ILE A 132 5.57 -1.05 -12.82
CA ILE A 132 4.25 -1.12 -12.17
C ILE A 132 4.11 -2.42 -11.36
N MET A 133 4.65 -3.53 -11.84
CA MET A 133 4.74 -4.78 -11.08
C MET A 133 5.62 -4.64 -9.84
N LEU A 134 6.77 -3.99 -9.93
CA LEU A 134 7.63 -3.75 -8.77
C LEU A 134 6.95 -2.86 -7.72
N GLU A 135 6.22 -1.83 -8.14
CA GLU A 135 5.43 -1.02 -7.21
C GLU A 135 4.33 -1.86 -6.52
N TYR A 136 3.63 -2.72 -7.26
CA TYR A 136 2.70 -3.70 -6.70
C TYR A 136 3.38 -4.63 -5.70
N LEU A 137 4.56 -5.18 -6.04
CA LEU A 137 5.33 -6.05 -5.14
C LEU A 137 5.80 -5.31 -3.89
N ALA A 138 6.14 -4.02 -3.95
CA ALA A 138 6.48 -3.24 -2.77
C ALA A 138 5.33 -3.21 -1.74
N TYR A 139 4.08 -3.04 -2.17
CA TYR A 139 2.92 -3.18 -1.27
C TYR A 139 2.83 -4.60 -0.69
N ARG A 140 3.04 -5.63 -1.51
CA ARG A 140 3.00 -7.03 -1.06
C ARG A 140 4.11 -7.34 -0.05
N LEU A 141 5.32 -6.81 -0.25
CA LEU A 141 6.41 -6.91 0.73
C LEU A 141 6.03 -6.30 2.08
N TYR A 142 5.37 -5.14 2.07
CA TYR A 142 4.94 -4.52 3.32
C TYR A 142 3.79 -5.30 4.00
N ASN A 143 2.92 -5.96 3.21
CA ASN A 143 1.89 -6.84 3.77
C ASN A 143 2.47 -8.06 4.51
N VAL A 144 3.65 -8.54 4.14
CA VAL A 144 4.36 -9.61 4.88
C VAL A 144 4.72 -9.15 6.30
N ILE A 145 5.13 -7.89 6.44
CA ILE A 145 5.61 -7.36 7.72
C ILE A 145 4.47 -6.96 8.66
N THR A 146 3.38 -6.43 8.14
CA THR A 146 2.29 -5.94 8.99
C THR A 146 0.93 -5.98 8.31
N PRO A 147 -0.12 -6.42 9.02
CA PRO A 147 -1.48 -6.27 8.53
C PRO A 147 -1.94 -4.81 8.46
N VAL A 148 -1.30 -3.87 9.21
CA VAL A 148 -1.62 -2.45 9.19
C VAL A 148 -0.91 -1.79 8.00
N SER A 149 -1.32 -2.18 6.80
CA SER A 149 -0.75 -1.79 5.51
C SER A 149 -1.83 -1.79 4.44
N TYR A 150 -1.62 -1.10 3.33
CA TYR A 150 -2.54 -1.19 2.20
C TYR A 150 -2.45 -2.56 1.54
N ARG A 151 -3.57 -3.24 1.35
CA ARG A 151 -3.66 -4.39 0.47
C ARG A 151 -3.79 -3.93 -0.97
N VAL A 152 -3.28 -4.73 -1.86
CA VAL A 152 -3.36 -4.52 -3.30
C VAL A 152 -3.81 -5.80 -3.98
N ARG A 153 -4.55 -5.67 -5.09
CA ARG A 153 -4.91 -6.81 -5.91
C ARG A 153 -4.52 -6.57 -7.35
N ALA A 154 -3.79 -7.50 -7.92
CA ALA A 154 -3.40 -7.50 -9.32
C ALA A 154 -4.62 -7.52 -10.25
N ALA A 155 -4.52 -6.91 -11.42
CA ALA A 155 -5.53 -6.95 -12.45
C ALA A 155 -4.88 -6.99 -13.85
N GLU A 156 -5.48 -7.78 -14.74
CA GLU A 156 -5.28 -7.65 -16.18
C GLU A 156 -6.39 -6.77 -16.72
N VAL A 157 -6.03 -5.59 -17.20
CA VAL A 157 -7.00 -4.55 -17.57
C VAL A 157 -7.00 -4.33 -19.07
N THR A 158 -8.12 -4.60 -19.71
CA THR A 158 -8.36 -4.28 -21.11
C THR A 158 -9.04 -2.91 -21.21
N TYR A 159 -8.39 -1.98 -21.89
CA TYR A 159 -8.90 -0.62 -22.10
C TYR A 159 -9.50 -0.52 -23.50
N ARG A 160 -10.80 -0.21 -23.60
CA ARG A 160 -11.56 -0.09 -24.86
C ARG A 160 -12.16 1.29 -24.99
N LYS A 161 -12.12 1.87 -26.19
CA LYS A 161 -12.80 3.15 -26.49
C LYS A 161 -14.31 2.99 -26.67
N ASP A 162 -14.74 1.86 -27.21
CA ASP A 162 -16.14 1.48 -27.44
C ASP A 162 -16.30 -0.05 -27.46
N ALA A 163 -17.52 -0.54 -27.64
CA ALA A 163 -17.83 -1.98 -27.63
C ALA A 163 -17.22 -2.74 -28.83
N GLY A 164 -16.94 -2.07 -29.95
CA GLY A 164 -16.34 -2.69 -31.14
C GLY A 164 -14.81 -2.71 -31.12
N ASP A 165 -14.19 -2.02 -30.14
CA ASP A 165 -12.75 -1.98 -29.97
C ASP A 165 -12.22 -3.27 -29.31
N ALA A 166 -11.20 -3.89 -29.92
CA ALA A 166 -10.50 -5.02 -29.29
C ALA A 166 -9.84 -4.59 -27.97
N GLY A 167 -9.38 -3.34 -27.91
CA GLY A 167 -8.71 -2.77 -26.74
C GLY A 167 -7.24 -3.18 -26.60
N THR A 168 -6.63 -2.64 -25.55
CA THR A 168 -5.25 -2.96 -25.17
C THR A 168 -5.28 -3.53 -23.76
N THR A 169 -4.76 -4.73 -23.55
CA THR A 169 -4.67 -5.38 -22.24
C THR A 169 -3.30 -5.14 -21.63
N ARG A 170 -3.25 -4.67 -20.38
CA ARG A 170 -2.02 -4.39 -19.63
C ARG A 170 -2.20 -4.77 -18.16
N PHE A 171 -1.09 -5.08 -17.52
CA PHE A 171 -1.05 -5.22 -16.08
C PHE A 171 -1.41 -3.90 -15.38
N GLY A 172 -2.14 -4.02 -14.30
CA GLY A 172 -2.44 -2.97 -13.34
C GLY A 172 -2.77 -3.57 -11.99
N TYR A 173 -3.06 -2.75 -11.02
CA TYR A 173 -3.53 -3.23 -9.72
C TYR A 173 -4.42 -2.20 -9.05
N VAL A 174 -5.32 -2.68 -8.20
CA VAL A 174 -6.16 -1.82 -7.35
C VAL A 174 -5.59 -1.75 -5.94
N ILE A 175 -5.79 -0.61 -5.30
CA ILE A 175 -5.29 -0.32 -3.94
C ILE A 175 -6.48 -0.17 -3.01
N GLU A 176 -6.39 -0.78 -1.84
CA GLU A 176 -7.34 -0.65 -0.73
C GLU A 176 -7.50 0.82 -0.31
N GLU A 177 -8.68 1.22 0.13
CA GLU A 177 -8.88 2.55 0.72
C GLU A 177 -8.47 2.55 2.20
N ILE A 178 -7.98 3.70 2.68
CA ILE A 178 -7.47 3.81 4.07
C ILE A 178 -8.53 3.51 5.13
N ASP A 179 -9.80 3.79 4.83
CA ASP A 179 -10.88 3.52 5.74
C ASP A 179 -11.10 2.00 5.90
N ASP A 180 -10.93 1.21 4.82
CA ASP A 180 -10.98 -0.26 4.87
C ASP A 180 -9.78 -0.83 5.65
N VAL A 181 -8.56 -0.25 5.47
CA VAL A 181 -7.38 -0.60 6.29
C VAL A 181 -7.66 -0.35 7.77
N ALA A 182 -8.23 0.80 8.12
CA ALA A 182 -8.56 1.15 9.50
C ALA A 182 -9.60 0.18 10.09
N ASP A 183 -10.68 -0.08 9.35
CA ASP A 183 -11.78 -0.91 9.82
C ASP A 183 -11.35 -2.36 10.08
N ARG A 184 -10.60 -3.00 9.16
CA ARG A 184 -10.12 -4.38 9.37
C ARG A 184 -9.08 -4.53 10.49
N ASN A 185 -8.41 -3.43 10.86
CA ASN A 185 -7.46 -3.39 11.98
C ASN A 185 -8.07 -2.78 13.26
N HIS A 186 -9.40 -2.69 13.37
CA HIS A 186 -10.13 -2.15 14.53
C HIS A 186 -9.65 -0.75 14.94
N SER A 187 -9.19 0.03 13.97
CA SER A 187 -8.61 1.36 14.14
C SER A 187 -9.54 2.44 13.56
N LYS A 188 -9.16 3.69 13.72
CA LYS A 188 -9.75 4.84 13.03
C LYS A 188 -8.69 5.54 12.20
N ARG A 189 -9.08 6.01 11.02
CA ARG A 189 -8.27 6.90 10.21
C ARG A 189 -8.06 8.22 10.94
N LEU A 190 -6.84 8.74 10.87
CA LEU A 190 -6.49 10.08 11.33
C LEU A 190 -6.07 10.95 10.14
N THR A 191 -6.41 12.22 10.22
CA THR A 191 -6.06 13.26 9.25
C THR A 191 -5.39 14.42 9.97
N PHE A 192 -4.27 14.90 9.45
CA PHE A 192 -3.52 16.01 10.04
C PHE A 192 -3.30 17.13 9.03
N ALA A 193 -3.16 18.35 9.52
CA ALA A 193 -2.46 19.39 8.78
C ALA A 193 -0.95 19.09 8.77
N SER A 194 -0.23 19.62 7.79
CA SER A 194 1.23 19.50 7.74
C SER A 194 1.85 20.01 9.05
N LYS A 195 2.79 19.28 9.61
CA LYS A 195 3.48 19.54 10.88
C LYS A 195 2.59 19.48 12.14
N ALA A 196 1.38 18.92 12.05
CA ALA A 196 0.47 18.81 13.18
C ALA A 196 0.63 17.49 13.97
N VAL A 197 1.37 16.53 13.45
CA VAL A 197 1.77 15.30 14.12
C VAL A 197 3.29 15.27 14.25
N THR A 198 3.79 14.76 15.36
CA THR A 198 5.23 14.73 15.68
C THR A 198 5.71 13.30 15.91
N ALA A 199 7.01 13.05 15.73
CA ALA A 199 7.62 11.74 15.92
C ALA A 199 7.32 11.12 17.29
N ALA A 200 7.20 11.93 18.34
CA ALA A 200 6.86 11.47 19.69
C ALA A 200 5.43 10.92 19.83
N GLN A 201 4.52 11.27 18.92
CA GLN A 201 3.13 10.80 18.94
C GLN A 201 2.93 9.49 18.20
N PHE A 202 3.92 9.03 17.43
CA PHE A 202 3.84 7.76 16.73
C PHE A 202 3.87 6.57 17.68
N ASP A 203 3.26 5.48 17.29
CA ASP A 203 3.64 4.16 17.77
C ASP A 203 5.08 3.93 17.33
N GLN A 204 6.01 3.86 18.27
CA GLN A 204 7.44 3.87 18.00
C GLN A 204 7.88 2.63 17.23
N HIS A 205 7.28 1.47 17.53
CA HIS A 205 7.57 0.23 16.82
C HIS A 205 7.06 0.29 15.36
N ALA A 206 5.83 0.76 15.16
CA ALA A 206 5.26 0.93 13.82
C ALA A 206 6.02 1.98 13.00
N ALA A 207 6.47 3.07 13.63
CA ALA A 207 7.25 4.12 12.95
C ALA A 207 8.65 3.62 12.57
N ALA A 208 9.32 2.85 13.45
CA ALA A 208 10.60 2.18 13.13
C ALA A 208 10.43 1.19 11.98
N ARG A 209 9.36 0.37 12.03
CA ARG A 209 9.01 -0.60 10.99
C ARG A 209 8.77 0.07 9.64
N ALA A 210 7.96 1.11 9.60
CA ALA A 210 7.69 1.87 8.37
C ALA A 210 8.96 2.55 7.84
N GLY A 211 9.76 3.16 8.73
CA GLY A 211 11.04 3.78 8.34
C GLY A 211 12.06 2.78 7.80
N LEU A 212 12.13 1.56 8.37
CA LEU A 212 13.00 0.50 7.86
C LEU A 212 12.48 -0.07 6.54
N PHE A 213 11.16 -0.14 6.34
CA PHE A 213 10.59 -0.52 5.06
C PHE A 213 10.95 0.47 3.95
N GLU A 214 10.78 1.75 4.19
CA GLU A 214 11.14 2.79 3.23
C GLU A 214 12.63 2.76 2.89
N PHE A 215 13.49 2.48 3.88
CA PHE A 215 14.91 2.24 3.67
C PHE A 215 15.18 0.96 2.86
N MET A 216 14.47 -0.13 3.14
CA MET A 216 14.58 -1.40 2.41
C MET A 216 14.35 -1.21 0.93
N ILE A 217 13.25 -0.55 0.57
CA ILE A 217 12.91 -0.29 -0.84
C ILE A 217 13.65 0.92 -1.44
N GLY A 218 14.46 1.62 -0.64
CA GLY A 218 15.18 2.83 -1.08
C GLY A 218 14.24 3.97 -1.46
N ASN A 219 13.11 4.11 -0.76
CA ASN A 219 12.21 5.23 -0.99
C ASN A 219 12.66 6.44 -0.18
N LEU A 220 12.84 7.57 -0.85
CA LEU A 220 13.22 8.84 -0.25
C LEU A 220 12.12 9.90 -0.41
N ASP A 221 11.02 9.57 -1.10
CA ASP A 221 9.91 10.47 -1.40
C ASP A 221 8.79 10.34 -0.35
N TRP A 222 9.14 10.47 0.92
CA TRP A 222 8.17 10.38 2.02
C TRP A 222 8.51 11.26 3.21
N ASP A 223 7.49 11.60 4.00
CA ASP A 223 7.63 12.27 5.29
C ASP A 223 6.39 12.02 6.16
N PHE A 224 6.58 11.60 7.42
CA PHE A 224 5.48 11.34 8.35
C PHE A 224 5.06 12.56 9.20
N GLU A 225 5.79 13.67 9.15
CA GLU A 225 5.46 14.89 9.89
C GLU A 225 5.07 16.05 8.97
N ALA A 226 5.53 16.04 7.71
CA ALA A 226 5.30 17.12 6.77
C ALA A 226 4.71 16.61 5.45
N GLY A 227 3.97 17.45 4.76
CA GLY A 227 3.39 17.19 3.46
C GLY A 227 3.42 18.43 2.58
N PRO A 228 3.07 18.30 1.29
CA PRO A 228 2.98 19.44 0.39
C PRO A 228 2.01 20.50 0.90
N ALA A 229 2.31 21.77 0.67
CA ALA A 229 1.45 22.87 1.06
C ALA A 229 0.05 22.72 0.45
N GLY A 230 -0.98 22.90 1.27
CA GLY A 230 -2.39 22.81 0.83
C GLY A 230 -2.93 21.38 0.65
N ALA A 231 -2.13 20.34 0.96
CA ALA A 231 -2.55 18.96 0.95
C ALA A 231 -2.74 18.41 2.37
N GLU A 232 -3.50 17.30 2.48
CA GLU A 232 -3.57 16.53 3.71
C GLU A 232 -2.17 16.00 4.05
N CYS A 233 -1.76 16.16 5.32
CA CYS A 233 -0.52 15.55 5.81
C CYS A 233 -0.65 14.02 5.74
N CYS A 234 0.36 13.28 5.43
CA CYS A 234 1.72 13.72 5.18
C CYS A 234 2.19 13.17 3.84
N HIS A 235 3.46 13.38 3.46
CA HIS A 235 3.92 12.98 2.15
C HIS A 235 4.06 11.45 2.05
N ASN A 236 3.32 10.85 1.15
CA ASN A 236 3.28 9.39 0.88
C ASN A 236 3.04 8.53 2.14
N ALA A 237 2.28 9.05 3.10
CA ALA A 237 1.82 8.35 4.30
C ALA A 237 0.37 8.68 4.65
N ARG A 238 -0.31 7.72 5.28
CA ARG A 238 -1.61 7.90 5.94
C ARG A 238 -1.50 7.35 7.35
N PHE A 239 -2.47 7.69 8.20
CA PHE A 239 -2.39 7.38 9.62
C PHE A 239 -3.66 6.72 10.13
N VAL A 240 -3.43 5.77 11.04
CA VAL A 240 -4.50 5.19 11.85
C VAL A 240 -4.07 5.20 13.32
N ALA A 241 -5.05 5.08 14.23
CA ALA A 241 -4.80 4.81 15.63
C ALA A 241 -5.94 3.97 16.21
N ALA A 242 -5.74 3.39 17.38
CA ALA A 242 -6.82 2.72 18.11
C ALA A 242 -8.02 3.67 18.29
N ARG A 243 -9.25 3.13 18.28
CA ARG A 243 -10.48 3.94 18.23
C ARG A 243 -10.66 4.87 19.44
N ASP A 244 -10.16 4.47 20.58
CA ASP A 244 -10.29 5.10 21.91
C ASP A 244 -9.05 5.89 22.34
N THR A 245 -8.06 6.03 21.48
CA THR A 245 -6.84 6.76 21.82
C THR A 245 -7.12 8.23 22.14
N GLN A 246 -6.82 8.63 23.39
CA GLN A 246 -6.83 10.00 23.89
C GLN A 246 -5.81 10.08 25.06
N PRO A 247 -4.91 11.05 25.16
CA PRO A 247 -4.53 12.04 24.13
C PRO A 247 -3.93 11.38 22.88
N LEU A 248 -3.71 12.16 21.83
CA LEU A 248 -3.18 11.65 20.56
C LEU A 248 -1.78 11.05 20.76
N SER A 249 -1.70 9.72 20.74
CA SER A 249 -0.49 8.92 20.87
C SER A 249 -0.70 7.58 20.17
N GLY A 250 0.36 6.82 19.93
CA GLY A 250 0.22 5.53 19.23
C GLY A 250 -0.28 5.68 17.80
N VAL A 251 0.06 6.77 17.13
CA VAL A 251 -0.27 7.03 15.72
C VAL A 251 0.58 6.11 14.84
N VAL A 252 -0.07 5.26 14.06
CA VAL A 252 0.59 4.31 13.16
C VAL A 252 0.70 4.92 11.76
N PRO A 253 1.91 5.19 11.26
CA PRO A 253 2.13 5.62 9.89
C PRO A 253 2.01 4.42 8.94
N ILE A 254 1.27 4.62 7.85
CA ILE A 254 1.09 3.62 6.78
C ILE A 254 1.63 4.22 5.49
N PRO A 255 2.82 3.78 5.04
CA PRO A 255 3.43 4.24 3.79
C PRO A 255 2.65 3.76 2.56
N TYR A 256 2.71 4.54 1.49
CA TYR A 256 2.13 4.23 0.19
C TYR A 256 2.82 5.04 -0.91
N ASP A 257 2.51 4.76 -2.20
CA ASP A 257 3.03 5.48 -3.38
C ASP A 257 4.54 5.26 -3.57
N PHE A 258 4.93 4.01 -3.87
CA PHE A 258 6.32 3.55 -3.89
C PHE A 258 7.01 3.70 -5.24
N ASP A 259 6.41 4.36 -6.21
CA ASP A 259 6.92 4.49 -7.58
C ASP A 259 8.22 5.29 -7.71
N TYR A 260 8.56 6.11 -6.71
CA TYR A 260 9.84 6.83 -6.61
C TYR A 260 10.92 6.06 -5.83
N SER A 261 10.67 4.82 -5.42
CA SER A 261 11.67 4.01 -4.69
C SER A 261 12.76 3.48 -5.60
N GLY A 262 13.94 3.22 -5.03
CA GLY A 262 15.05 2.56 -5.73
C GLY A 262 14.75 1.12 -6.13
N PHE A 263 13.85 0.45 -5.40
CA PHE A 263 13.32 -0.87 -5.73
C PHE A 263 12.56 -0.87 -7.06
N VAL A 264 11.73 0.14 -7.29
CA VAL A 264 10.98 0.33 -8.54
C VAL A 264 11.86 0.91 -9.62
N ASP A 265 12.72 1.86 -9.30
CA ASP A 265 13.66 2.54 -10.19
C ASP A 265 12.96 3.09 -11.44
N SER A 266 11.88 3.84 -11.25
CA SER A 266 11.13 4.46 -12.34
C SER A 266 12.01 5.46 -13.10
N PRO A 267 11.90 5.55 -14.45
CA PRO A 267 12.73 6.47 -15.24
C PRO A 267 12.52 7.96 -14.92
N TYR A 268 11.44 8.29 -14.23
CA TYR A 268 11.15 9.64 -13.76
C TYR A 268 11.53 9.87 -12.30
N ALA A 269 11.94 8.83 -11.57
CA ALA A 269 12.40 8.93 -10.20
C ALA A 269 13.86 9.37 -10.19
N GLY A 270 14.14 10.47 -9.51
CA GLY A 270 15.48 11.02 -9.34
C GLY A 270 15.88 11.13 -7.87
N ALA A 271 17.16 11.34 -7.61
CA ALA A 271 17.64 11.67 -6.29
C ALA A 271 16.95 12.96 -5.78
N PRO A 272 16.36 12.97 -4.58
CA PRO A 272 15.74 14.17 -4.05
C PRO A 272 16.78 15.27 -3.81
N ILE A 273 16.44 16.49 -4.19
CA ILE A 273 17.33 17.65 -3.99
C ILE A 273 17.58 17.86 -2.48
N GLY A 274 18.86 18.03 -2.12
CA GLY A 274 19.26 18.29 -0.74
C GLY A 274 19.50 17.04 0.12
N LEU A 275 19.34 15.84 -0.44
CA LEU A 275 19.78 14.61 0.21
C LEU A 275 21.15 14.15 -0.34
N PRO A 276 22.02 13.54 0.49
CA PRO A 276 23.34 13.10 0.10
C PRO A 276 23.29 11.75 -0.64
N VAL A 277 22.60 11.72 -1.76
CA VAL A 277 22.47 10.56 -2.66
C VAL A 277 22.59 11.02 -4.11
N ASP A 278 23.25 10.22 -4.95
CA ASP A 278 23.49 10.55 -6.36
C ASP A 278 22.37 10.06 -7.28
N ASN A 279 21.66 9.00 -6.88
CA ASN A 279 20.59 8.40 -7.65
C ASN A 279 19.55 7.72 -6.73
N VAL A 280 18.41 7.38 -7.31
CA VAL A 280 17.24 6.83 -6.56
C VAL A 280 17.51 5.43 -5.98
N THR A 281 18.49 4.67 -6.53
CA THR A 281 18.78 3.31 -6.04
C THR A 281 19.69 3.30 -4.80
N GLN A 282 20.25 4.44 -4.40
CA GLN A 282 21.01 4.57 -3.16
C GLN A 282 20.05 4.67 -1.97
N ARG A 283 20.28 3.83 -0.96
CA ARG A 283 19.53 3.85 0.28
C ARG A 283 20.05 4.92 1.22
N LEU A 284 19.15 5.70 1.80
CA LEU A 284 19.43 6.62 2.89
C LEU A 284 18.35 6.45 3.95
N TYR A 285 18.73 6.14 5.19
CA TYR A 285 17.75 6.03 6.27
C TYR A 285 17.22 7.42 6.64
N ARG A 286 15.90 7.56 6.68
CA ARG A 286 15.20 8.80 7.02
C ARG A 286 14.20 8.63 8.17
N GLY A 287 14.26 7.49 8.89
CA GLY A 287 13.42 7.27 10.06
C GLY A 287 13.82 8.19 11.24
N TYR A 288 12.97 8.23 12.24
CA TYR A 288 13.09 9.16 13.37
C TYR A 288 13.93 8.57 14.51
N CYS A 289 14.77 9.41 15.13
CA CYS A 289 15.58 9.00 16.28
C CYS A 289 14.72 8.58 17.50
N ALA A 290 13.53 9.15 17.63
CA ALA A 290 12.56 8.75 18.66
C ALA A 290 12.25 7.24 18.62
N SER A 291 12.30 6.63 17.45
CA SER A 291 11.99 5.20 17.26
C SER A 291 13.22 4.27 17.32
N ASN A 292 14.42 4.81 17.54
CA ASN A 292 15.66 4.00 17.56
C ASN A 292 15.67 2.90 18.61
N GLY A 293 14.95 3.08 19.72
CA GLY A 293 14.82 2.05 20.78
C GLY A 293 14.16 0.76 20.29
N GLU A 294 13.28 0.87 19.28
CA GLU A 294 12.57 -0.26 18.68
C GLU A 294 13.37 -0.96 17.56
N MET A 295 14.42 -0.31 17.04
CA MET A 295 15.15 -0.80 15.88
C MET A 295 15.74 -2.22 16.03
N PRO A 296 16.28 -2.63 17.20
CA PRO A 296 16.75 -4.02 17.36
C PRO A 296 15.65 -5.06 17.13
N SER A 297 14.45 -4.80 17.66
CA SER A 297 13.28 -5.67 17.49
C SER A 297 12.80 -5.69 16.04
N VAL A 298 12.72 -4.53 15.42
CA VAL A 298 12.29 -4.39 14.01
C VAL A 298 13.29 -5.04 13.04
N VAL A 299 14.60 -4.91 13.27
CA VAL A 299 15.63 -5.63 12.48
C VAL A 299 15.45 -7.15 12.59
N ALA A 300 15.19 -7.65 13.80
CA ALA A 300 14.94 -9.08 14.01
C ALA A 300 13.65 -9.55 13.27
N GLU A 301 12.60 -8.75 13.29
CA GLU A 301 11.35 -8.98 12.55
C GLU A 301 11.61 -9.10 11.04
N TYR A 302 12.33 -8.15 10.44
CA TYR A 302 12.66 -8.18 9.01
C TYR A 302 13.50 -9.40 8.62
N ARG A 303 14.48 -9.78 9.46
CA ARG A 303 15.27 -10.99 9.25
C ARG A 303 14.41 -12.25 9.31
N ALA A 304 13.48 -12.33 10.25
CA ALA A 304 12.57 -13.48 10.36
C ALA A 304 11.68 -13.65 9.14
N HIS A 305 11.24 -12.55 8.52
CA HIS A 305 10.39 -12.54 7.33
C HIS A 305 11.16 -12.56 5.99
N ARG A 306 12.51 -12.66 6.00
CA ARG A 306 13.32 -12.65 4.77
C ARG A 306 12.82 -13.65 3.74
N ALA A 307 12.60 -14.90 4.13
CA ALA A 307 12.20 -15.95 3.20
C ALA A 307 10.82 -15.67 2.58
N GLU A 308 9.87 -15.17 3.36
CA GLU A 308 8.53 -14.81 2.88
C GLU A 308 8.59 -13.62 1.91
N MET A 309 9.40 -12.61 2.20
CA MET A 309 9.60 -11.47 1.31
C MET A 309 10.21 -11.88 -0.03
N MET A 310 11.25 -12.71 0.00
CA MET A 310 11.87 -13.21 -1.23
C MET A 310 10.87 -14.06 -2.02
N ALA A 311 10.05 -14.87 -1.36
CA ALA A 311 9.01 -15.66 -2.01
C ALA A 311 7.94 -14.80 -2.72
N VAL A 312 7.62 -13.60 -2.19
CA VAL A 312 6.72 -12.64 -2.88
C VAL A 312 7.27 -12.24 -4.24
N ILE A 313 8.59 -12.08 -4.36
CA ILE A 313 9.26 -11.70 -5.60
C ILE A 313 9.41 -12.92 -6.51
N ASP A 314 9.93 -14.02 -5.97
CA ASP A 314 10.30 -15.23 -6.73
C ASP A 314 9.10 -15.94 -7.33
N ASN A 315 7.98 -15.93 -6.63
CA ASN A 315 6.77 -16.62 -7.06
C ASN A 315 5.88 -15.78 -8.00
N ASP A 316 6.22 -14.52 -8.31
CA ASP A 316 5.44 -13.77 -9.28
C ASP A 316 5.87 -14.07 -10.73
N PRO A 317 5.07 -14.83 -11.51
CA PRO A 317 5.45 -15.27 -12.85
C PRO A 317 5.50 -14.12 -13.86
N ARG A 318 4.96 -12.94 -13.53
CA ARG A 318 4.87 -11.76 -14.41
C ARG A 318 6.18 -10.97 -14.44
N LEU A 319 7.01 -11.13 -13.40
CA LEU A 319 8.31 -10.46 -13.33
C LEU A 319 9.30 -11.18 -14.25
N ASN A 320 9.81 -10.49 -15.27
CA ASN A 320 10.74 -11.07 -16.21
C ASN A 320 12.14 -11.32 -15.57
N PRO A 321 12.97 -12.20 -16.14
CA PRO A 321 14.25 -12.58 -15.53
C PRO A 321 15.21 -11.41 -15.28
N LYS A 322 15.24 -10.40 -16.15
CA LYS A 322 16.10 -9.21 -16.00
C LYS A 322 15.72 -8.41 -14.76
N PHE A 323 14.42 -8.11 -14.59
CA PHE A 323 13.93 -7.36 -13.44
C PHE A 323 14.02 -8.18 -12.16
N ARG A 324 13.74 -9.49 -12.22
CA ARG A 324 13.91 -10.40 -11.09
C ARG A 324 15.35 -10.37 -10.56
N ALA A 325 16.34 -10.63 -11.40
CA ALA A 325 17.74 -10.65 -10.98
C ALA A 325 18.19 -9.30 -10.38
N LYS A 326 17.72 -8.16 -10.93
CA LYS A 326 17.98 -6.83 -10.37
C LYS A 326 17.35 -6.66 -8.99
N THR A 327 16.13 -7.12 -8.83
CA THR A 327 15.36 -7.04 -7.59
C THR A 327 15.96 -7.90 -6.50
N ASP A 328 16.37 -9.14 -6.83
CA ASP A 328 17.03 -10.06 -5.91
C ASP A 328 18.33 -9.45 -5.38
N HIS A 329 19.17 -8.94 -6.27
CA HIS A 329 20.40 -8.25 -5.86
C HIS A 329 20.14 -7.05 -4.96
N PHE A 330 19.09 -6.25 -5.26
CA PHE A 330 18.69 -5.11 -4.44
C PHE A 330 18.28 -5.57 -3.04
N MET A 331 17.43 -6.60 -2.92
CA MET A 331 16.99 -7.13 -1.65
C MET A 331 18.12 -7.82 -0.86
N ASP A 332 18.94 -8.60 -1.52
CA ASP A 332 20.11 -9.24 -0.88
C ASP A 332 21.07 -8.23 -0.26
N SER A 333 21.30 -7.10 -0.94
CA SER A 333 22.13 -6.02 -0.40
C SER A 333 21.57 -5.40 0.88
N PHE A 334 20.24 -5.34 1.03
CA PHE A 334 19.56 -4.90 2.24
C PHE A 334 19.71 -5.93 3.37
N PHE A 335 19.46 -7.21 3.12
CA PHE A 335 19.59 -8.24 4.14
C PHE A 335 21.02 -8.43 4.59
N ALA A 336 21.99 -8.36 3.68
CA ALA A 336 23.41 -8.35 4.03
C ALA A 336 23.82 -7.15 4.92
N LEU A 337 23.13 -6.01 4.78
CA LEU A 337 23.30 -4.87 5.70
C LEU A 337 22.72 -5.19 7.08
N LEU A 338 21.52 -5.77 7.14
CA LEU A 338 20.89 -6.12 8.41
C LEU A 338 21.68 -7.19 9.16
N ASP A 339 22.40 -8.07 8.46
CA ASP A 339 23.23 -9.13 9.07
C ASP A 339 24.54 -8.60 9.68
N ASP A 340 24.89 -7.33 9.43
CA ASP A 340 26.07 -6.67 9.97
C ASP A 340 25.66 -5.59 10.99
N PRO A 341 25.82 -5.83 12.31
CA PRO A 341 25.45 -4.87 13.35
C PRO A 341 26.18 -3.52 13.23
N ALA A 342 27.41 -3.50 12.73
CA ALA A 342 28.16 -2.26 12.54
C ALA A 342 27.56 -1.41 11.41
N ARG A 343 27.10 -2.05 10.34
CA ARG A 343 26.36 -1.37 9.27
C ARG A 343 24.98 -0.90 9.72
N VAL A 344 24.25 -1.69 10.51
CA VAL A 344 22.98 -1.24 11.12
C VAL A 344 23.22 0.01 11.97
N GLN A 345 24.26 -0.02 12.81
CA GLN A 345 24.60 1.15 13.64
C GLN A 345 24.96 2.38 12.81
N SER A 346 25.77 2.21 11.76
CA SER A 346 26.29 3.35 10.98
C SER A 346 25.30 3.87 9.93
N GLN A 347 24.46 3.01 9.34
CA GLN A 347 23.61 3.36 8.20
C GLN A 347 22.12 3.53 8.56
N ILE A 348 21.70 3.06 9.77
CA ILE A 348 20.30 3.17 10.22
C ILE A 348 20.22 3.97 11.52
N ILE A 349 20.90 3.54 12.59
CA ILE A 349 20.76 4.15 13.92
C ILE A 349 21.33 5.58 13.96
N LYS A 350 22.58 5.76 13.51
CA LYS A 350 23.27 7.06 13.56
C LYS A 350 22.65 8.13 12.65
N PRO A 351 22.26 7.85 11.40
CA PRO A 351 21.75 8.87 10.50
C PRO A 351 20.24 9.17 10.70
N CYS A 352 19.61 8.65 11.78
CA CYS A 352 18.22 8.97 12.08
C CYS A 352 17.98 10.49 12.12
N ARG A 353 16.81 10.94 11.73
CA ARG A 353 16.44 12.35 11.78
C ARG A 353 15.72 12.72 13.07
N VAL A 354 15.98 13.92 13.52
CA VAL A 354 15.27 14.54 14.65
C VAL A 354 13.90 15.00 14.15
N GLY A 355 12.84 14.70 14.89
CA GLY A 355 11.48 15.14 14.56
C GLY A 355 11.31 16.68 14.71
N ILE A 356 10.25 17.23 14.09
CA ILE A 356 10.01 18.68 14.05
C ILE A 356 9.90 19.28 15.45
N ALA A 357 9.24 18.62 16.40
CA ALA A 357 9.07 19.10 17.77
C ALA A 357 10.38 19.14 18.58
N ASP A 358 11.33 18.27 18.24
CA ASP A 358 12.62 18.19 18.93
C ASP A 358 13.65 19.19 18.41
N SER A 359 13.47 19.68 17.17
CA SER A 359 14.36 20.67 16.56
C SER A 359 14.31 22.05 17.23
N GLY A 360 13.25 22.34 17.97
CA GLY A 360 13.08 23.60 18.74
C GLY A 360 13.74 23.61 20.12
N ARG A 361 14.35 22.50 20.57
CA ARG A 361 14.99 22.39 21.88
C ARG A 361 16.52 22.38 21.87
N ARG A 362 17.14 22.73 20.77
CA ARG A 362 18.61 22.85 20.66
C ARG A 362 19.03 24.31 20.59
#